data_88baa1b88c9ec7b4c18f49c900ab0c4d
#
_entry.id   88baa1b88c9ec7b4c18f49c900ab0c4d
#
_cell.length_a   1.000
_cell.length_b   1.000
_cell.length_c   1.000
_cell.angle_alpha   90.00
_cell.angle_beta   90.00
_cell.angle_gamma   90.00
#
_symmetry.space_group_name_H-M   'P 1'
#
loop_
_entity.id
_entity.type
_entity.pdbx_description
1 polymer ?
#
loop_
_entity_poly.entity_id
_entity_poly.type
_entity_poly.pdbx_seq_one_letter_code
_entity_poly.pdbx_strand_id
1 'polypeptide(L)'
;MKFARFEINGWQSYGVVDGDHLRVIQGDIFGTHHFTDARYPISSVKILPPTMPKSFWAVGLNYADHVAHQVENLDAGFVSEAQEFRPWQKGVSCIIGQGETIVLPKESDYVHYEGELVIVIGKPARRVTPEEAPHFIMGYTCANDVSSEGSWHDDPSNWRKKTSDTFGPVGPWIETDLDPQGVEIITRVNGKETDRGSTSGMTFNCYETVSRISEFVTLHPGDLILTGAPGAVEG
;
A
#
# COMPACT_ATOMS: atom_id res chain seq x y z
N MET A 1 13.06 8.46 -8.47
CA MET A 1 13.73 7.17 -8.83
C MET A 1 12.88 5.99 -8.39
N LYS A 2 12.98 4.85 -9.11
CA LYS A 2 12.20 3.64 -8.78
C LYS A 2 13.11 2.58 -8.16
N PHE A 3 12.97 2.34 -6.86
CA PHE A 3 13.72 1.31 -6.13
C PHE A 3 12.93 0.02 -6.10
N ALA A 4 13.49 -1.05 -6.67
CA ALA A 4 12.89 -2.38 -6.69
C ALA A 4 13.71 -3.35 -5.82
N ARG A 5 13.01 -4.21 -5.08
CA ARG A 5 13.62 -5.38 -4.44
C ARG A 5 13.42 -6.57 -5.37
N PHE A 6 14.47 -7.36 -5.60
CA PHE A 6 14.40 -8.45 -6.55
C PHE A 6 15.20 -9.67 -6.10
N GLU A 7 14.92 -10.81 -6.73
CA GLU A 7 15.63 -12.05 -6.53
C GLU A 7 16.13 -12.61 -7.89
N ILE A 8 17.36 -13.08 -7.91
CA ILE A 8 17.95 -13.83 -9.03
C ILE A 8 18.81 -14.97 -8.48
N ASN A 9 18.56 -16.21 -8.92
CA ASN A 9 19.29 -17.40 -8.49
C ASN A 9 19.38 -17.58 -6.95
N GLY A 10 18.31 -17.22 -6.23
CA GLY A 10 18.25 -17.29 -4.78
C GLY A 10 18.95 -16.14 -4.04
N TRP A 11 19.56 -15.21 -4.76
CA TRP A 11 20.15 -13.99 -4.19
C TRP A 11 19.16 -12.84 -4.26
N GLN A 12 18.94 -12.17 -3.13
CA GLN A 12 18.06 -11.02 -3.05
C GLN A 12 18.86 -9.72 -2.90
N SER A 13 18.41 -8.68 -3.61
CA SER A 13 19.02 -7.35 -3.55
C SER A 13 18.01 -6.26 -3.87
N TYR A 14 18.49 -5.03 -3.76
CA TYR A 14 17.83 -3.86 -4.31
C TYR A 14 18.49 -3.40 -5.60
N GLY A 15 17.71 -2.77 -6.45
CA GLY A 15 18.17 -2.10 -7.66
C GLY A 15 17.32 -0.89 -7.97
N VAL A 16 17.88 0.05 -8.71
CA VAL A 16 17.12 1.14 -9.32
C VAL A 16 16.71 0.74 -10.74
N VAL A 17 15.47 1.04 -11.10
CA VAL A 17 14.94 0.82 -12.45
C VAL A 17 15.61 1.80 -13.41
N ASP A 18 16.27 1.28 -14.46
CA ASP A 18 16.96 2.02 -15.50
C ASP A 18 16.56 1.43 -16.87
N GLY A 19 15.51 1.98 -17.45
CA GLY A 19 14.87 1.41 -18.65
C GLY A 19 14.27 0.03 -18.35
N ASP A 20 14.71 -0.98 -19.07
CA ASP A 20 14.31 -2.38 -18.93
C ASP A 20 15.23 -3.20 -18.01
N HIS A 21 16.15 -2.54 -17.30
CA HIS A 21 17.11 -3.15 -16.39
C HIS A 21 16.94 -2.65 -14.95
N LEU A 22 17.45 -3.45 -14.02
CA LEU A 22 17.73 -3.06 -12.63
C LEU A 22 19.23 -2.86 -12.48
N ARG A 23 19.66 -1.66 -12.12
CA ARG A 23 21.02 -1.39 -11.68
C ARG A 23 21.12 -1.71 -10.21
N VAL A 24 22.01 -2.64 -9.86
CA VAL A 24 22.15 -3.15 -8.49
C VAL A 24 22.62 -2.07 -7.52
N ILE A 25 22.02 -2.08 -6.34
CA ILE A 25 22.40 -1.23 -5.21
C ILE A 25 23.11 -2.10 -4.17
N GLN A 26 24.20 -1.59 -3.62
CA GLN A 26 24.88 -2.14 -2.45
C GLN A 26 24.70 -1.20 -1.26
N GLY A 27 24.36 -1.78 -0.11
CA GLY A 27 24.04 -1.03 1.12
C GLY A 27 22.55 -1.02 1.44
N ASP A 28 22.14 -0.08 2.26
CA ASP A 28 20.78 0.06 2.74
C ASP A 28 20.07 1.20 2.00
N ILE A 29 18.97 0.90 1.30
CA ILE A 29 18.19 1.91 0.55
C ILE A 29 17.57 2.97 1.46
N PHE A 30 17.35 2.66 2.74
CA PHE A 30 16.87 3.61 3.76
C PHE A 30 18.00 4.35 4.49
N GLY A 31 19.25 4.03 4.16
CA GLY A 31 20.45 4.59 4.74
C GLY A 31 21.52 4.89 3.72
N THR A 32 22.75 4.45 4.02
CA THR A 32 23.88 4.64 3.09
C THR A 32 23.93 3.54 2.07
N HIS A 33 23.89 3.91 0.79
CA HIS A 33 24.00 3.00 -0.32
C HIS A 33 24.76 3.61 -1.50
N HIS A 34 25.19 2.77 -2.42
CA HIS A 34 25.81 3.19 -3.68
C HIS A 34 25.38 2.29 -4.84
N PHE A 35 25.37 2.84 -6.03
CA PHE A 35 25.07 2.12 -7.25
C PHE A 35 26.30 1.37 -7.73
N THR A 36 26.12 0.10 -8.09
CA THR A 36 27.16 -0.72 -8.72
C THR A 36 27.07 -0.65 -10.24
N ASP A 37 28.01 -1.31 -10.95
CA ASP A 37 27.94 -1.45 -12.39
C ASP A 37 27.13 -2.68 -12.84
N ALA A 38 26.76 -3.56 -11.89
CA ALA A 38 25.98 -4.75 -12.18
C ALA A 38 24.53 -4.37 -12.55
N ARG A 39 24.03 -4.98 -13.64
CA ARG A 39 22.70 -4.75 -14.18
C ARG A 39 22.05 -6.08 -14.55
N TYR A 40 20.76 -6.20 -14.34
CA TYR A 40 19.96 -7.35 -14.72
C TYR A 40 18.71 -6.89 -15.47
N PRO A 41 18.35 -7.52 -16.60
CA PRO A 41 17.06 -7.28 -17.24
C PRO A 41 15.92 -7.54 -16.23
N ILE A 42 14.92 -6.67 -16.16
CA ILE A 42 13.76 -6.84 -15.27
C ILE A 42 13.06 -8.17 -15.57
N SER A 43 13.03 -8.59 -16.84
CA SER A 43 12.42 -9.86 -17.25
C SER A 43 13.19 -11.12 -16.78
N SER A 44 14.42 -10.98 -16.28
CA SER A 44 15.26 -12.10 -15.81
C SER A 44 15.26 -12.30 -14.30
N VAL A 45 14.57 -11.44 -13.57
CA VAL A 45 14.53 -11.47 -12.11
C VAL A 45 13.09 -11.64 -11.59
N LYS A 46 12.93 -12.15 -10.37
CA LYS A 46 11.67 -12.10 -9.66
C LYS A 46 11.61 -10.77 -8.90
N ILE A 47 10.61 -9.94 -9.20
CA ILE A 47 10.33 -8.73 -8.42
C ILE A 47 9.67 -9.17 -7.11
N LEU A 48 10.24 -8.73 -6.01
CA LEU A 48 9.76 -9.00 -4.66
C LEU A 48 8.94 -7.80 -4.14
N PRO A 49 8.19 -7.96 -3.03
CA PRO A 49 7.64 -6.79 -2.32
C PRO A 49 8.75 -5.77 -2.08
N PRO A 50 8.51 -4.47 -2.31
CA PRO A 50 9.57 -3.46 -2.31
C PRO A 50 10.24 -3.27 -0.95
N THR A 51 9.57 -3.70 0.12
CA THR A 51 10.11 -3.78 1.47
C THR A 51 9.43 -4.91 2.25
N MET A 52 10.05 -5.33 3.36
CA MET A 52 9.43 -6.18 4.38
C MET A 52 9.25 -5.32 5.63
N PRO A 53 8.07 -4.72 5.83
CA PRO A 53 7.84 -3.74 6.88
C PRO A 53 7.82 -4.39 8.27
N LYS A 54 8.11 -3.60 9.31
CA LYS A 54 7.83 -3.97 10.70
C LYS A 54 6.34 -3.80 11.02
N SER A 55 5.71 -2.78 10.43
CA SER A 55 4.29 -2.53 10.53
C SER A 55 3.68 -2.22 9.16
N PHE A 56 2.48 -2.74 8.95
CA PHE A 56 1.71 -2.56 7.73
C PHE A 56 0.36 -1.95 8.14
N TRP A 57 0.22 -0.65 7.92
CA TRP A 57 -0.96 0.13 8.27
C TRP A 57 -1.90 0.24 7.08
N ALA A 58 -3.19 0.37 7.37
CA ALA A 58 -4.21 0.74 6.41
C ALA A 58 -5.15 1.78 7.00
N VAL A 59 -5.73 2.62 6.16
CA VAL A 59 -6.72 3.64 6.55
C VAL A 59 -8.01 3.35 5.81
N GLY A 60 -9.05 3.00 6.57
CA GLY A 60 -10.37 2.75 6.03
C GLY A 60 -11.15 4.05 5.74
N LEU A 61 -12.03 4.01 4.75
CA LEU A 61 -13.01 5.06 4.42
C LEU A 61 -12.37 6.44 4.16
N ASN A 62 -11.19 6.47 3.57
CA ASN A 62 -10.40 7.70 3.39
C ASN A 62 -10.74 8.47 2.11
N TYR A 63 -11.69 8.01 1.29
CA TYR A 63 -12.10 8.71 0.06
C TYR A 63 -13.58 9.06 0.11
N ALA A 64 -13.90 10.34 -0.14
CA ALA A 64 -15.26 10.85 -0.07
C ALA A 64 -16.21 10.13 -1.04
N ASP A 65 -15.75 9.83 -2.25
CA ASP A 65 -16.55 9.12 -3.26
C ASP A 65 -16.85 7.68 -2.84
N HIS A 66 -15.88 7.00 -2.24
CA HIS A 66 -16.07 5.65 -1.69
C HIS A 66 -17.12 5.65 -0.57
N VAL A 67 -17.04 6.64 0.32
CA VAL A 67 -18.03 6.85 1.39
C VAL A 67 -19.41 7.10 0.83
N ALA A 68 -19.54 7.96 -0.20
CA ALA A 68 -20.83 8.29 -0.81
C ALA A 68 -21.51 7.04 -1.41
N HIS A 69 -20.75 6.17 -2.08
CA HIS A 69 -21.29 4.90 -2.61
C HIS A 69 -21.74 3.94 -1.51
N GLN A 70 -21.04 3.90 -0.39
CA GLN A 70 -21.46 3.05 0.74
C GLN A 70 -22.67 3.62 1.47
N VAL A 71 -22.79 4.94 1.56
CA VAL A 71 -23.91 5.64 2.23
C VAL A 71 -25.24 5.46 1.49
N GLU A 72 -25.26 5.34 0.17
CA GLU A 72 -26.48 5.02 -0.58
C GLU A 72 -27.09 3.67 -0.18
N ASN A 73 -26.32 2.80 0.48
CA ASN A 73 -26.70 1.46 0.91
C ASN A 73 -26.69 1.22 2.43
N LEU A 74 -26.32 2.23 3.24
CA LEU A 74 -26.09 2.07 4.68
C LEU A 74 -26.74 3.21 5.50
N ASP A 75 -26.97 2.94 6.81
CA ASP A 75 -27.60 3.88 7.76
C ASP A 75 -26.80 5.17 7.99
N ALA A 76 -27.50 6.25 8.36
CA ALA A 76 -26.96 7.59 8.65
C ALA A 76 -25.83 7.61 9.72
N GLY A 77 -25.72 6.59 10.57
CA GLY A 77 -24.61 6.42 11.51
C GLY A 77 -23.25 6.22 10.84
N PHE A 78 -23.23 5.61 9.67
CA PHE A 78 -22.01 5.36 8.89
C PHE A 78 -21.36 6.65 8.35
N VAL A 79 -22.16 7.68 8.05
CA VAL A 79 -21.66 8.96 7.52
C VAL A 79 -20.80 9.70 8.56
N SER A 80 -21.19 9.66 9.83
CA SER A 80 -20.41 10.29 10.90
C SER A 80 -19.10 9.55 11.16
N GLU A 81 -19.10 8.25 10.96
CA GLU A 81 -17.92 7.38 11.10
C GLU A 81 -16.89 7.59 10.01
N ALA A 82 -17.31 7.88 8.77
CA ALA A 82 -16.43 8.15 7.64
C ALA A 82 -15.64 9.47 7.75
N GLN A 83 -16.01 10.34 8.71
CA GLN A 83 -15.26 11.56 9.02
C GLN A 83 -14.16 11.36 10.06
N GLU A 84 -14.07 10.16 10.65
CA GLU A 84 -13.05 9.83 11.63
C GLU A 84 -11.86 9.13 10.99
N PHE A 85 -10.66 9.47 11.44
CA PHE A 85 -9.45 8.78 11.03
C PHE A 85 -9.42 7.36 11.62
N ARG A 86 -9.50 6.34 10.78
CA ARG A 86 -9.63 4.93 11.16
C ARG A 86 -8.45 4.08 10.67
N PRO A 87 -7.27 4.21 11.28
CA PRO A 87 -6.15 3.36 10.97
C PRO A 87 -6.28 2.01 11.67
N TRP A 88 -5.80 0.96 11.02
CA TRP A 88 -5.67 -0.38 11.58
C TRP A 88 -4.41 -1.06 11.03
N GLN A 89 -3.97 -2.13 11.68
CA GLN A 89 -2.81 -2.88 11.22
C GLN A 89 -3.23 -4.09 10.37
N LYS A 90 -2.72 -4.13 9.15
CA LYS A 90 -2.76 -5.29 8.28
C LYS A 90 -1.60 -6.22 8.64
N GLY A 91 -1.84 -7.53 8.70
CA GLY A 91 -0.78 -8.49 9.03
C GLY A 91 0.31 -8.51 7.97
N VAL A 92 1.56 -8.34 8.37
CA VAL A 92 2.71 -8.40 7.45
C VAL A 92 2.87 -9.77 6.76
N SER A 93 2.32 -10.83 7.35
CA SER A 93 2.30 -12.17 6.78
C SER A 93 1.50 -12.30 5.50
N CYS A 94 0.56 -11.39 5.24
CA CYS A 94 -0.24 -11.42 4.02
C CYS A 94 0.47 -10.84 2.80
N ILE A 95 1.65 -10.24 2.96
CA ILE A 95 2.37 -9.54 1.89
C ILE A 95 2.88 -10.52 0.84
N ILE A 96 2.55 -10.22 -0.41
CA ILE A 96 3.06 -10.88 -1.61
C ILE A 96 3.54 -9.85 -2.63
N GLY A 97 4.39 -10.29 -3.55
CA GLY A 97 4.96 -9.45 -4.61
C GLY A 97 4.20 -9.52 -5.93
N GLN A 98 4.70 -8.79 -6.90
CA GLN A 98 4.15 -8.78 -8.25
C GLN A 98 4.17 -10.18 -8.87
N GLY A 99 3.04 -10.58 -9.48
CA GLY A 99 2.89 -11.86 -10.17
C GLY A 99 2.65 -13.05 -9.25
N GLU A 100 2.62 -12.86 -7.93
CA GLU A 100 2.25 -13.91 -6.99
C GLU A 100 0.73 -14.06 -6.90
N THR A 101 0.27 -15.27 -6.60
CA THR A 101 -1.15 -15.63 -6.63
C THR A 101 -1.84 -15.26 -5.32
N ILE A 102 -2.96 -14.57 -5.40
CA ILE A 102 -3.88 -14.37 -4.28
C ILE A 102 -4.67 -15.67 -4.08
N VAL A 103 -4.61 -16.24 -2.88
CA VAL A 103 -5.31 -17.48 -2.53
C VAL A 103 -6.54 -17.13 -1.70
N LEU A 104 -7.72 -17.48 -2.21
CA LEU A 104 -8.98 -17.19 -1.53
C LEU A 104 -9.22 -18.21 -0.41
N PRO A 105 -9.52 -17.77 0.83
CA PRO A 105 -9.91 -18.66 1.92
C PRO A 105 -11.20 -19.42 1.57
N LYS A 106 -11.30 -20.68 1.97
CA LYS A 106 -12.49 -21.50 1.73
C LYS A 106 -13.73 -20.98 2.44
N GLU A 107 -13.52 -20.28 3.52
CA GLU A 107 -14.54 -19.72 4.40
C GLU A 107 -15.08 -18.38 3.91
N SER A 108 -14.50 -17.80 2.83
CA SER A 108 -14.94 -16.53 2.25
C SER A 108 -16.17 -16.74 1.39
N ASP A 109 -17.22 -15.96 1.62
CA ASP A 109 -18.42 -15.94 0.76
C ASP A 109 -18.19 -15.04 -0.45
N TYR A 110 -17.39 -13.97 -0.26
CA TYR A 110 -17.13 -12.96 -1.29
C TYR A 110 -15.76 -12.32 -1.06
N VAL A 111 -15.00 -12.09 -2.12
CA VAL A 111 -13.69 -11.42 -2.08
C VAL A 111 -13.68 -10.28 -3.09
N HIS A 112 -13.21 -9.12 -2.66
CA HIS A 112 -13.06 -7.96 -3.52
C HIS A 112 -11.65 -7.38 -3.45
N TYR A 113 -11.34 -6.56 -4.44
CA TYR A 113 -10.06 -5.86 -4.58
C TYR A 113 -10.22 -4.39 -4.19
N GLU A 114 -9.14 -3.78 -3.71
CA GLU A 114 -9.05 -2.36 -3.40
C GLU A 114 -7.68 -1.86 -3.83
N GLY A 115 -7.60 -1.23 -5.02
CA GLY A 115 -6.35 -0.63 -5.51
C GLY A 115 -6.03 0.65 -4.76
N GLU A 116 -4.84 0.72 -4.15
CA GLU A 116 -4.46 1.81 -3.27
C GLU A 116 -3.08 2.39 -3.57
N LEU A 117 -2.92 3.69 -3.33
CA LEU A 117 -1.61 4.29 -3.11
C LEU A 117 -1.08 3.88 -1.74
N VAL A 118 0.21 3.59 -1.67
CA VAL A 118 0.89 3.18 -0.42
C VAL A 118 2.03 4.11 -0.13
N ILE A 119 2.07 4.64 1.09
CA ILE A 119 3.19 5.43 1.61
C ILE A 119 4.27 4.47 2.11
N VAL A 120 5.53 4.71 1.73
CA VAL A 120 6.70 4.00 2.24
C VAL A 120 7.48 4.92 3.15
N ILE A 121 7.63 4.56 4.41
CA ILE A 121 8.38 5.35 5.39
C ILE A 121 9.88 5.23 5.13
N GLY A 122 10.59 6.35 5.13
CA GLY A 122 12.02 6.44 4.86
C GLY A 122 12.89 6.66 6.08
N LYS A 123 12.35 7.29 7.12
CA LYS A 123 13.06 7.61 8.37
C LYS A 123 12.17 7.35 9.58
N PRO A 124 12.74 7.07 10.76
CA PRO A 124 11.94 6.92 11.97
C PRO A 124 11.08 8.16 12.23
N ALA A 125 9.75 8.01 12.21
CA ALA A 125 8.79 9.10 12.39
C ALA A 125 7.99 8.90 13.69
N ARG A 126 8.06 9.88 14.57
CA ARG A 126 7.33 9.88 15.84
C ARG A 126 6.89 11.30 16.18
N ARG A 127 5.56 11.52 16.28
CA ARG A 127 4.93 12.82 16.55
C ARG A 127 5.36 13.91 15.55
N VAL A 128 5.38 13.55 14.27
CA VAL A 128 5.69 14.50 13.19
C VAL A 128 4.43 15.27 12.80
N THR A 129 4.58 16.53 12.45
CA THR A 129 3.47 17.34 11.91
C THR A 129 3.22 17.00 10.43
N PRO A 130 2.06 17.34 9.86
CA PRO A 130 1.82 17.15 8.42
C PRO A 130 2.87 17.84 7.55
N GLU A 131 3.35 19.02 7.95
CA GLU A 131 4.37 19.81 7.23
C GLU A 131 5.75 19.14 7.27
N GLU A 132 6.06 18.40 8.33
CA GLU A 132 7.30 17.65 8.47
C GLU A 132 7.25 16.28 7.78
N ALA A 133 6.06 15.68 7.65
CA ALA A 133 5.86 14.32 7.15
C ALA A 133 6.58 14.01 5.82
N PRO A 134 6.65 14.93 4.83
CA PRO A 134 7.40 14.70 3.58
C PRO A 134 8.86 14.30 3.81
N HIS A 135 9.50 14.77 4.87
CA HIS A 135 10.91 14.47 5.17
C HIS A 135 11.13 13.05 5.73
N PHE A 136 10.05 12.37 6.09
CA PHE A 136 10.06 11.01 6.67
C PHE A 136 9.56 9.95 5.67
N ILE A 137 8.99 10.37 4.57
CA ILE A 137 8.52 9.50 3.48
C ILE A 137 9.69 9.24 2.51
N MET A 138 9.94 7.97 2.17
CA MET A 138 10.89 7.62 1.11
C MET A 138 10.27 7.78 -0.28
N GLY A 139 9.00 7.45 -0.40
CA GLY A 139 8.28 7.46 -1.66
C GLY A 139 6.98 6.67 -1.56
N TYR A 140 6.48 6.23 -2.71
CA TYR A 140 5.17 5.62 -2.83
C TYR A 140 5.23 4.35 -3.67
N THR A 141 4.27 3.47 -3.44
CA THR A 141 4.07 2.26 -4.23
C THR A 141 2.57 1.99 -4.36
N CYS A 142 2.19 0.90 -5.01
CA CYS A 142 0.81 0.46 -5.11
C CYS A 142 0.58 -0.79 -4.26
N ALA A 143 -0.67 -0.99 -3.83
CA ALA A 143 -1.11 -2.26 -3.26
C ALA A 143 -2.53 -2.58 -3.69
N ASN A 144 -2.91 -3.83 -3.44
CA ASN A 144 -4.30 -4.26 -3.45
C ASN A 144 -4.66 -4.68 -2.01
N ASP A 145 -5.54 -3.91 -1.35
CA ASP A 145 -6.06 -4.26 -0.04
C ASP A 145 -7.18 -5.29 -0.18
N VAL A 146 -6.79 -6.53 -0.56
CA VAL A 146 -7.73 -7.62 -0.75
C VAL A 146 -8.56 -7.85 0.50
N SER A 147 -9.87 -7.92 0.31
CA SER A 147 -10.85 -8.00 1.38
C SER A 147 -11.78 -9.19 1.17
N SER A 148 -12.07 -9.93 2.21
CA SER A 148 -13.04 -11.00 2.17
C SER A 148 -14.22 -10.76 3.12
N GLU A 149 -15.40 -11.10 2.67
CA GLU A 149 -16.61 -11.12 3.47
C GLU A 149 -17.01 -12.56 3.79
N GLY A 150 -17.68 -12.75 4.93
CA GLY A 150 -18.12 -14.06 5.41
C GLY A 150 -18.84 -13.92 6.75
N SER A 151 -18.94 -14.99 7.50
CA SER A 151 -19.61 -15.01 8.81
C SER A 151 -18.96 -14.11 9.87
N TRP A 152 -17.84 -13.46 9.53
CA TRP A 152 -17.07 -12.54 10.38
C TRP A 152 -17.25 -11.07 9.99
N HIS A 153 -18.24 -10.71 9.19
CA HIS A 153 -18.46 -9.34 8.72
C HIS A 153 -18.58 -8.31 9.88
N ASP A 154 -19.05 -8.73 11.04
CA ASP A 154 -19.17 -7.91 12.25
C ASP A 154 -17.87 -7.82 13.08
N ASP A 155 -16.76 -8.46 12.66
CA ASP A 155 -15.50 -8.41 13.40
C ASP A 155 -14.81 -7.05 13.20
N PRO A 156 -14.80 -6.15 14.22
CA PRO A 156 -14.26 -4.80 14.07
C PRO A 156 -12.74 -4.78 13.94
N SER A 157 -12.05 -5.90 14.18
CA SER A 157 -10.59 -6.00 14.11
C SER A 157 -10.06 -6.12 12.68
N ASN A 158 -10.91 -6.42 11.71
CA ASN A 158 -10.58 -6.62 10.30
C ASN A 158 -9.56 -7.73 9.99
N TRP A 159 -9.02 -8.44 10.98
CA TRP A 159 -7.92 -9.37 10.70
C TRP A 159 -8.31 -10.53 9.78
N ARG A 160 -9.50 -11.10 9.93
CA ARG A 160 -10.00 -12.15 9.03
C ARG A 160 -10.31 -11.60 7.65
N LYS A 161 -10.94 -10.44 7.62
CA LYS A 161 -11.35 -9.75 6.40
C LYS A 161 -10.16 -9.36 5.53
N LYS A 162 -9.09 -8.84 6.15
CA LYS A 162 -8.01 -8.09 5.47
C LYS A 162 -6.62 -8.72 5.59
N THR A 163 -6.43 -9.79 6.41
CA THR A 163 -5.09 -10.29 6.77
C THR A 163 -4.85 -11.77 6.41
N SER A 164 -5.78 -12.40 5.69
CA SER A 164 -5.55 -13.75 5.17
C SER A 164 -4.27 -13.81 4.35
N ASP A 165 -3.56 -14.92 4.40
CA ASP A 165 -2.33 -15.11 3.61
C ASP A 165 -2.56 -14.69 2.16
N THR A 166 -1.60 -13.95 1.58
CA THR A 166 -1.64 -13.41 0.22
C THR A 166 -2.56 -12.20 -0.03
N PHE A 167 -3.25 -11.68 0.99
CA PHE A 167 -4.20 -10.56 0.85
C PHE A 167 -3.53 -9.18 0.82
N GLY A 168 -2.21 -9.12 0.75
CA GLY A 168 -1.43 -7.89 0.66
C GLY A 168 -0.47 -7.83 -0.52
N PRO A 169 -0.93 -7.95 -1.78
CA PRO A 169 -0.07 -7.66 -2.92
C PRO A 169 0.44 -6.22 -2.86
N VAL A 170 1.76 -6.03 -2.89
CA VAL A 170 2.38 -4.70 -2.83
C VAL A 170 3.58 -4.59 -3.76
N GLY A 171 3.72 -3.46 -4.44
CA GLY A 171 4.82 -3.16 -5.35
C GLY A 171 4.38 -2.51 -6.66
N PRO A 172 5.19 -2.63 -7.73
CA PRO A 172 6.43 -3.42 -7.85
C PRO A 172 7.69 -2.74 -7.30
N TRP A 173 7.69 -1.42 -7.13
CA TRP A 173 8.84 -0.61 -6.69
C TRP A 173 8.39 0.58 -5.86
N ILE A 174 9.35 1.27 -5.23
CA ILE A 174 9.14 2.53 -4.53
C ILE A 174 9.50 3.66 -5.51
N GLU A 175 8.53 4.52 -5.85
CA GLU A 175 8.76 5.75 -6.62
C GLU A 175 9.02 6.91 -5.66
N THR A 176 10.22 7.53 -5.77
CA THR A 176 10.64 8.60 -4.85
C THR A 176 10.31 10.00 -5.33
N ASP A 177 10.02 10.16 -6.62
CA ASP A 177 9.84 11.48 -7.25
C ASP A 177 8.35 11.78 -7.53
N LEU A 178 7.44 11.01 -6.89
CA LEU A 178 6.00 11.20 -7.02
C LEU A 178 5.50 12.28 -6.05
N ASP A 179 4.79 13.28 -6.56
CA ASP A 179 3.90 14.10 -5.73
C ASP A 179 2.61 13.29 -5.50
N PRO A 180 2.26 12.97 -4.25
CA PRO A 180 1.09 12.15 -3.96
C PRO A 180 -0.26 12.88 -4.17
N GLN A 181 -0.25 14.17 -4.45
CA GLN A 181 -1.47 14.96 -4.62
C GLN A 181 -1.99 14.88 -6.06
N GLY A 182 -3.26 14.53 -6.23
CA GLY A 182 -3.91 14.48 -7.54
C GLY A 182 -3.45 13.34 -8.44
N VAL A 183 -2.86 12.28 -7.86
CA VAL A 183 -2.47 11.06 -8.60
C VAL A 183 -3.72 10.26 -8.93
N GLU A 184 -3.84 9.79 -10.18
CA GLU A 184 -4.84 8.81 -10.54
C GLU A 184 -4.44 7.41 -10.06
N ILE A 185 -5.41 6.72 -9.47
CA ILE A 185 -5.33 5.30 -9.13
C ILE A 185 -6.33 4.57 -10.04
N ILE A 186 -5.85 3.58 -10.78
CA ILE A 186 -6.67 2.83 -11.74
C ILE A 186 -6.52 1.34 -11.44
N THR A 187 -7.63 0.68 -11.17
CA THR A 187 -7.67 -0.77 -11.01
C THR A 187 -8.18 -1.44 -12.28
N ARG A 188 -7.51 -2.53 -12.68
CA ARG A 188 -7.91 -3.33 -13.85
C ARG A 188 -7.98 -4.80 -13.49
N VAL A 189 -9.07 -5.45 -13.90
CA VAL A 189 -9.26 -6.89 -13.80
C VAL A 189 -9.34 -7.46 -15.21
N ASN A 190 -8.51 -8.45 -15.52
CA ASN A 190 -8.41 -9.02 -16.87
C ASN A 190 -8.19 -7.96 -17.99
N GLY A 191 -7.40 -6.92 -17.68
CA GLY A 191 -7.09 -5.82 -18.59
C GLY A 191 -8.21 -4.78 -18.74
N LYS A 192 -9.42 -5.03 -18.21
CA LYS A 192 -10.53 -4.07 -18.21
C LYS A 192 -10.43 -3.18 -16.96
N GLU A 193 -10.57 -1.87 -17.16
CA GLU A 193 -10.67 -0.93 -16.06
C GLU A 193 -11.98 -1.16 -15.30
N THR A 194 -11.85 -1.36 -14.00
CA THR A 194 -12.96 -1.66 -13.09
C THR A 194 -13.16 -0.58 -12.05
N ASP A 195 -12.09 0.19 -11.78
CA ASP A 195 -12.18 1.30 -10.85
C ASP A 195 -11.16 2.40 -11.21
N ARG A 196 -11.51 3.66 -10.92
CA ARG A 196 -10.67 4.84 -11.12
C ARG A 196 -11.02 5.92 -10.11
N GLY A 197 -9.99 6.51 -9.52
CA GLY A 197 -10.16 7.68 -8.67
C GLY A 197 -8.87 8.46 -8.52
N SER A 198 -8.91 9.54 -7.76
CA SER A 198 -7.77 10.43 -7.55
C SER A 198 -7.49 10.64 -6.07
N THR A 199 -6.21 10.69 -5.71
CA THR A 199 -5.76 11.02 -4.36
C THR A 199 -6.21 12.40 -3.88
N SER A 200 -6.65 13.28 -4.78
CA SER A 200 -7.30 14.55 -4.39
C SER A 200 -8.64 14.35 -3.66
N GLY A 201 -9.25 13.16 -3.76
CA GLY A 201 -10.46 12.80 -3.03
C GLY A 201 -10.23 12.27 -1.62
N MET A 202 -8.97 12.18 -1.15
CA MET A 202 -8.66 11.76 0.22
C MET A 202 -9.21 12.73 1.25
N THR A 203 -9.87 12.20 2.29
CA THR A 203 -10.26 12.95 3.49
C THR A 203 -9.03 13.33 4.32
N PHE A 204 -8.12 12.38 4.49
CA PHE A 204 -6.82 12.60 5.13
C PHE A 204 -5.73 12.32 4.09
N ASN A 205 -5.03 13.36 3.67
CA ASN A 205 -3.95 13.21 2.69
C ASN A 205 -2.77 12.39 3.26
N CYS A 206 -1.79 12.06 2.41
CA CYS A 206 -0.65 11.23 2.81
C CYS A 206 0.12 11.80 4.01
N TYR A 207 0.26 13.12 4.10
CA TYR A 207 1.03 13.77 5.14
C TYR A 207 0.28 13.80 6.48
N GLU A 208 -1.02 14.08 6.45
CA GLU A 208 -1.91 14.00 7.61
C GLU A 208 -1.97 12.54 8.13
N THR A 209 -2.00 11.56 7.22
CA THR A 209 -2.01 10.15 7.56
C THR A 209 -0.74 9.75 8.34
N VAL A 210 0.45 10.11 7.85
CA VAL A 210 1.71 9.87 8.57
C VAL A 210 1.73 10.58 9.91
N SER A 211 1.32 11.85 9.95
CA SER A 211 1.26 12.64 11.19
C SER A 211 0.41 11.95 12.25
N ARG A 212 -0.84 11.62 11.92
CA ARG A 212 -1.82 11.04 12.85
C ARG A 212 -1.38 9.67 13.37
N ILE A 213 -0.84 8.78 12.54
CA ILE A 213 -0.33 7.48 13.00
C ILE A 213 0.90 7.69 13.89
N SER A 214 1.82 8.57 13.50
CA SER A 214 3.05 8.83 14.24
C SER A 214 2.81 9.48 15.61
N GLU A 215 1.63 10.05 15.85
CA GLU A 215 1.26 10.59 17.15
C GLU A 215 1.27 9.53 18.26
N PHE A 216 0.89 8.29 17.93
CA PHE A 216 0.75 7.21 18.90
C PHE A 216 1.85 6.16 18.80
N VAL A 217 2.40 5.91 17.61
CA VAL A 217 3.43 4.89 17.38
C VAL A 217 4.64 5.46 16.64
N THR A 218 5.79 4.81 16.77
CA THR A 218 6.95 5.12 15.93
C THR A 218 6.85 4.33 14.64
N LEU A 219 6.75 5.02 13.52
CA LEU A 219 6.91 4.43 12.20
C LEU A 219 8.40 4.26 11.89
N HIS A 220 8.77 3.15 11.27
CA HIS A 220 10.15 2.80 10.96
C HIS A 220 10.42 2.80 9.45
N PRO A 221 11.67 2.98 9.02
CA PRO A 221 12.04 2.83 7.62
C PRO A 221 11.54 1.50 7.04
N GLY A 222 10.89 1.56 5.91
CA GLY A 222 10.29 0.41 5.26
C GLY A 222 8.87 0.07 5.70
N ASP A 223 8.32 0.71 6.75
CA ASP A 223 6.91 0.56 7.09
C ASP A 223 6.02 1.07 5.96
N LEU A 224 4.87 0.41 5.79
CA LEU A 224 3.91 0.66 4.73
C LEU A 224 2.59 1.18 5.31
N ILE A 225 1.99 2.15 4.61
CA ILE A 225 0.67 2.67 4.96
C ILE A 225 -0.19 2.71 3.70
N LEU A 226 -1.21 1.88 3.64
CA LEU A 226 -2.27 1.93 2.65
C LEU A 226 -3.17 3.12 2.94
N THR A 227 -3.50 3.89 1.91
CA THR A 227 -4.18 5.18 2.06
C THR A 227 -5.68 5.13 1.84
N GLY A 228 -6.23 3.94 1.63
CA GLY A 228 -7.62 3.70 1.24
C GLY A 228 -7.78 3.60 -0.27
N ALA A 229 -8.88 2.99 -0.70
CA ALA A 229 -9.24 2.84 -2.09
C ALA A 229 -10.18 3.98 -2.54
N PRO A 230 -9.95 4.61 -3.71
CA PRO A 230 -10.94 5.48 -4.33
C PRO A 230 -12.05 4.66 -4.99
N GLY A 231 -13.20 5.27 -5.25
CA GLY A 231 -14.26 4.73 -6.10
C GLY A 231 -15.14 3.66 -5.48
N ALA A 232 -15.95 3.01 -6.33
CA ALA A 232 -16.84 1.93 -5.94
C ALA A 232 -16.07 0.60 -6.01
N VAL A 233 -15.97 -0.10 -4.91
CA VAL A 233 -15.36 -1.42 -4.86
C VAL A 233 -16.38 -2.46 -5.35
N GLU A 234 -16.15 -3.02 -6.53
CA GLU A 234 -16.90 -4.14 -7.07
C GLU A 234 -16.07 -5.44 -6.95
N GLY A 235 -16.73 -6.56 -6.68
CA GLY A 235 -16.10 -7.87 -6.57
C GLY A 235 -16.20 -8.70 -7.84
#